data_d8cf2b38c5c50050576ae943cad07fd9
#
_entry.id   d8cf2b38c5c50050576ae943cad07fd9
#
_cell.length_a   1.000
_cell.length_b   1.000
_cell.length_c   1.000
_cell.angle_alpha   90.00
_cell.angle_beta   90.00
_cell.angle_gamma   90.00
#
_symmetry.space_group_name_H-M   'P 1'
#
loop_
_entity.id
_entity.type
_entity.pdbx_description
1 polymer ?
#
loop_
_entity_poly.entity_id
_entity_poly.type
_entity_poly.pdbx_seq_one_letter_code
_entity_poly.pdbx_strand_id
1 'polypeptide(L)'
;STHCISSAASDVYKRQLREKYTKSGYWVNIRLIRYSDVVLMAAEAACELGDNTSARRYLEMVRARARGTNANILPEVTTDNQSELREAIRHERRVELGMEFDRFYDLVRWGIAKEVLHAAGKTGYQDKHALLPLPQDEIDKSNGVLVQNPNY
;
A
#
# COMPACT_ATOMS: atom_id res chain seq x y z
N SER A 1 2.85 14.83 -15.52
CA SER A 1 4.11 14.99 -14.78
C SER A 1 4.02 14.38 -13.38
N THR A 2 4.04 13.06 -13.33
CA THR A 2 3.76 12.22 -12.12
C THR A 2 5.02 11.90 -11.31
N HIS A 3 6.12 12.64 -11.50
CA HIS A 3 7.42 12.25 -10.96
C HIS A 3 7.76 12.76 -9.56
N CYS A 4 6.97 13.63 -8.94
CA CYS A 4 7.44 14.33 -7.74
C CYS A 4 7.15 13.66 -6.40
N ILE A 5 6.21 12.73 -6.32
CA ILE A 5 5.70 12.26 -5.03
C ILE A 5 6.51 11.09 -4.49
N SER A 6 6.88 10.19 -5.35
CA SER A 6 7.74 9.04 -5.04
C SER A 6 9.18 9.44 -4.71
N SER A 7 9.66 10.59 -5.19
CA SER A 7 11.05 10.99 -5.02
C SER A 7 11.36 11.52 -3.63
N ALA A 8 10.46 12.25 -2.97
CA ALA A 8 10.75 12.78 -1.63
C ALA A 8 10.79 11.66 -0.55
N ALA A 9 9.87 10.72 -0.56
CA ALA A 9 9.91 9.55 0.32
C ALA A 9 11.03 8.56 -0.08
N SER A 10 11.32 8.44 -1.38
CA SER A 10 12.39 7.59 -1.91
C SER A 10 13.78 8.18 -1.69
N ASP A 11 13.97 9.49 -1.86
CA ASP A 11 15.30 10.09 -1.85
C ASP A 11 15.91 10.20 -0.46
N VAL A 12 15.15 10.62 0.54
CA VAL A 12 15.73 10.82 1.88
C VAL A 12 15.96 9.48 2.59
N TYR A 13 15.14 8.49 2.34
CA TYR A 13 15.05 7.30 3.16
C TYR A 13 15.57 6.03 2.46
N LYS A 14 15.16 5.80 1.23
CA LYS A 14 15.58 4.62 0.46
C LYS A 14 17.01 4.75 -0.07
N ARG A 15 17.52 5.96 -0.20
CA ARG A 15 18.90 6.25 -0.63
C ARG A 15 19.93 6.01 0.46
N GLN A 16 19.58 6.23 1.73
CA GLN A 16 20.49 5.98 2.88
C GLN A 16 20.86 4.50 3.05
N LEU A 17 20.10 3.59 2.46
CA LEU A 17 20.34 2.14 2.56
C LEU A 17 21.38 1.62 1.56
N ARG A 18 21.81 2.44 0.59
CA ARG A 18 22.71 2.00 -0.49
C ARG A 18 24.19 1.96 -0.12
N GLU A 19 24.59 2.62 0.96
CA GLU A 19 26.01 2.90 1.18
C GLU A 19 26.79 1.87 2.02
N LYS A 20 26.15 0.84 2.58
CA LYS A 20 26.85 -0.16 3.38
C LYS A 20 26.40 -1.60 3.09
N TYR A 21 26.81 -2.12 1.95
CA TYR A 21 26.78 -3.57 1.71
C TYR A 21 27.94 -4.24 2.41
N THR A 22 27.67 -5.16 3.33
CA THR A 22 28.66 -6.13 3.80
C THR A 22 28.33 -7.50 3.21
N LYS A 23 29.36 -8.28 2.87
CA LYS A 23 29.24 -9.65 2.32
C LYS A 23 28.54 -10.63 3.27
N SER A 24 28.32 -10.24 4.52
CA SER A 24 27.80 -11.09 5.61
C SER A 24 26.31 -10.85 5.96
N GLY A 25 25.57 -10.10 5.17
CA GLY A 25 24.15 -9.87 5.38
C GLY A 25 23.78 -8.40 5.64
N TYR A 26 22.46 -8.15 5.67
CA TYR A 26 21.93 -6.82 5.93
C TYR A 26 21.81 -6.60 7.44
N TRP A 27 22.43 -5.56 7.95
CA TRP A 27 22.27 -5.12 9.35
C TRP A 27 21.04 -4.23 9.56
N VAL A 28 20.33 -3.88 8.47
CA VAL A 28 19.16 -3.00 8.50
C VAL A 28 17.91 -3.84 8.64
N ASN A 29 17.11 -3.55 9.65
CA ASN A 29 15.83 -4.19 9.86
C ASN A 29 14.85 -3.89 8.70
N ILE A 30 14.12 -4.89 8.25
CA ILE A 30 13.00 -4.72 7.32
C ILE A 30 11.90 -3.98 8.07
N ARG A 31 11.44 -2.86 7.50
CA ARG A 31 10.31 -2.11 8.05
C ARG A 31 9.03 -2.66 7.47
N LEU A 32 8.23 -3.27 8.31
CA LEU A 32 6.93 -3.82 7.93
C LEU A 32 5.83 -2.76 7.97
N ILE A 33 5.91 -1.81 8.91
CA ILE A 33 4.93 -0.74 9.09
C ILE A 33 5.68 0.55 9.40
N ARG A 34 5.22 1.67 8.87
CA ARG A 34 5.74 3.00 9.19
C ARG A 34 4.60 3.98 9.49
N TYR A 35 4.92 5.09 10.12
CA TYR A 35 3.91 6.04 10.62
C TYR A 35 2.96 6.56 9.54
N SER A 36 3.44 6.83 8.31
CA SER A 36 2.56 7.26 7.23
C SER A 36 1.55 6.18 6.80
N ASP A 37 1.89 4.90 6.89
CA ASP A 37 0.94 3.82 6.66
C ASP A 37 -0.16 3.84 7.73
N VAL A 38 0.21 3.96 9.01
CA VAL A 38 -0.77 4.07 10.12
C VAL A 38 -1.70 5.27 9.93
N VAL A 39 -1.15 6.43 9.52
CA VAL A 39 -1.96 7.64 9.27
C VAL A 39 -2.91 7.43 8.09
N LEU A 40 -2.47 6.77 7.01
CA LEU A 40 -3.33 6.46 5.87
C LEU A 40 -4.38 5.40 6.18
N MET A 41 -4.09 4.42 7.06
CA MET A 41 -5.10 3.50 7.59
C MET A 41 -6.17 4.26 8.40
N ALA A 42 -5.76 5.23 9.22
CA ALA A 42 -6.70 6.07 9.96
C ALA A 42 -7.54 6.95 9.03
N ALA A 43 -6.94 7.50 7.94
CA ALA A 43 -7.68 8.25 6.93
C ALA A 43 -8.74 7.39 6.24
N GLU A 44 -8.38 6.17 5.86
CA GLU A 44 -9.30 5.24 5.22
C GLU A 44 -10.44 4.84 6.16
N ALA A 45 -10.13 4.48 7.40
CA ALA A 45 -11.13 4.11 8.40
C ALA A 45 -12.12 5.27 8.68
N ALA A 46 -11.63 6.49 8.84
CA ALA A 46 -12.47 7.67 9.03
C ALA A 46 -13.38 7.91 7.81
N CYS A 47 -12.83 7.77 6.60
CA CYS A 47 -13.59 7.90 5.36
C CYS A 47 -14.73 6.86 5.28
N GLU A 48 -14.46 5.59 5.59
CA GLU A 48 -15.48 4.54 5.56
C GLU A 48 -16.55 4.72 6.64
N LEU A 49 -16.23 5.34 7.76
CA LEU A 49 -17.18 5.72 8.81
C LEU A 49 -17.98 7.00 8.49
N GLY A 50 -17.69 7.67 7.37
CA GLY A 50 -18.34 8.93 6.98
C GLY A 50 -17.77 10.18 7.68
N ASP A 51 -16.71 10.06 8.48
CA ASP A 51 -16.00 11.20 9.05
C ASP A 51 -14.98 11.77 8.04
N ASN A 52 -15.53 12.44 7.02
CA ASN A 52 -14.71 13.01 5.94
C ASN A 52 -13.75 14.10 6.46
N THR A 53 -14.10 14.78 7.53
CA THR A 53 -13.25 15.81 8.14
C THR A 53 -11.97 15.23 8.72
N SER A 54 -12.07 14.16 9.52
CA SER A 54 -10.90 13.46 10.06
C SER A 54 -10.11 12.77 8.94
N ALA A 55 -10.80 12.17 7.96
CA ALA A 55 -10.16 11.52 6.83
C ALA A 55 -9.28 12.48 6.03
N ARG A 56 -9.78 13.68 5.70
CA ARG A 56 -9.00 14.73 5.02
C ARG A 56 -7.82 15.19 5.88
N ARG A 57 -8.03 15.39 7.16
CA ARG A 57 -6.95 15.79 8.08
C ARG A 57 -5.81 14.78 8.09
N TYR A 58 -6.11 13.49 8.19
CA TYR A 58 -5.10 12.45 8.17
C TYR A 58 -4.40 12.37 6.81
N LEU A 59 -5.14 12.44 5.71
CA LEU A 59 -4.59 12.47 4.36
C LEU A 59 -3.63 13.65 4.19
N GLU A 60 -4.03 14.83 4.64
CA GLU A 60 -3.21 16.05 4.56
C GLU A 60 -1.94 15.95 5.40
N MET A 61 -1.92 15.28 6.53
CA MET A 61 -0.68 15.06 7.30
C MET A 61 0.42 14.40 6.46
N VAL A 62 0.06 13.42 5.62
CA VAL A 62 1.02 12.75 4.74
C VAL A 62 1.42 13.65 3.58
N ARG A 63 0.44 14.29 2.92
CA ARG A 63 0.66 15.16 1.77
C ARG A 63 1.44 16.42 2.13
N ALA A 64 1.14 17.06 3.27
CA ALA A 64 1.87 18.23 3.73
C ALA A 64 3.35 17.92 3.99
N ARG A 65 3.65 16.76 4.59
CA ARG A 65 5.03 16.31 4.76
C ARG A 65 5.76 16.17 3.42
N ALA A 66 5.11 15.55 2.43
CA ALA A 66 5.70 15.35 1.10
C ALA A 66 5.83 16.66 0.31
N ARG A 67 4.89 17.59 0.50
CA ARG A 67 4.90 18.95 -0.09
C ARG A 67 6.05 19.79 0.44
N GLY A 68 6.37 19.68 1.73
CA GLY A 68 7.38 20.51 2.37
C GLY A 68 7.08 22.00 2.20
N THR A 69 8.06 22.76 1.72
CA THR A 69 7.93 24.21 1.50
C THR A 69 7.40 24.60 0.11
N ASN A 70 7.17 23.64 -0.78
CA ASN A 70 6.73 23.92 -2.15
C ASN A 70 5.20 23.86 -2.27
N ALA A 71 4.52 24.99 -2.06
CA ALA A 71 3.07 25.09 -2.12
C ALA A 71 2.45 24.76 -3.51
N ASN A 72 3.26 24.66 -4.56
CA ASN A 72 2.77 24.40 -5.94
C ASN A 72 2.60 22.92 -6.26
N ILE A 73 2.99 22.03 -5.37
CA ILE A 73 2.85 20.60 -5.54
C ILE A 73 1.87 20.02 -4.50
N LEU A 74 1.21 18.92 -4.83
CA LEU A 74 0.31 18.19 -3.92
C LEU A 74 -0.71 19.12 -3.22
N PRO A 75 -1.61 19.78 -3.95
CA PRO A 75 -2.64 20.61 -3.33
C PRO A 75 -3.46 19.80 -2.34
N GLU A 76 -3.98 20.47 -1.31
CA GLU A 76 -4.87 19.85 -0.33
C GLU A 76 -6.11 19.25 -1.00
N VAL A 77 -6.55 18.09 -0.54
CA VAL A 77 -7.80 17.47 -0.97
C VAL A 77 -8.94 18.05 -0.15
N THR A 78 -9.85 18.78 -0.81
CA THR A 78 -10.91 19.54 -0.15
C THR A 78 -12.31 18.94 -0.34
N THR A 79 -12.45 17.86 -1.10
CA THR A 79 -13.74 17.22 -1.36
C THR A 79 -14.39 16.67 -0.09
N ASP A 80 -15.70 16.85 0.02
CA ASP A 80 -16.55 16.23 1.05
C ASP A 80 -17.27 14.98 0.51
N ASN A 81 -17.10 14.65 -0.77
CA ASN A 81 -17.64 13.44 -1.35
C ASN A 81 -16.81 12.22 -0.88
N GLN A 82 -17.47 11.30 -0.17
CA GLN A 82 -16.83 10.11 0.38
C GLN A 82 -16.15 9.24 -0.70
N SER A 83 -16.78 9.11 -1.87
CA SER A 83 -16.23 8.28 -2.95
C SER A 83 -14.94 8.90 -3.53
N GLU A 84 -14.95 10.20 -3.76
CA GLU A 84 -13.78 10.93 -4.26
C GLU A 84 -12.65 10.93 -3.22
N LEU A 85 -12.98 11.10 -1.95
CA LEU A 85 -12.03 11.07 -0.85
C LEU A 85 -11.41 9.67 -0.71
N ARG A 86 -12.21 8.60 -0.83
CA ARG A 86 -11.73 7.22 -0.86
C ARG A 86 -10.70 7.00 -1.97
N GLU A 87 -11.00 7.47 -3.18
CA GLU A 87 -10.07 7.34 -4.29
C GLU A 87 -8.79 8.16 -4.08
N ALA A 88 -8.89 9.35 -3.50
CA ALA A 88 -7.72 10.16 -3.13
C ALA A 88 -6.83 9.45 -2.09
N ILE A 89 -7.43 8.83 -1.06
CA ILE A 89 -6.70 8.06 -0.04
C ILE A 89 -6.03 6.82 -0.67
N ARG A 90 -6.75 6.07 -1.51
CA ARG A 90 -6.21 4.91 -2.23
C ARG A 90 -5.06 5.28 -3.16
N HIS A 91 -5.18 6.43 -3.82
CA HIS A 91 -4.11 6.97 -4.66
C HIS A 91 -2.88 7.34 -3.81
N GLU A 92 -3.08 8.04 -2.69
CA GLU A 92 -1.98 8.41 -1.79
C GLU A 92 -1.28 7.18 -1.22
N ARG A 93 -2.02 6.15 -0.79
CA ARG A 93 -1.42 4.88 -0.36
C ARG A 93 -0.53 4.27 -1.44
N ARG A 94 -1.02 4.23 -2.69
CA ARG A 94 -0.24 3.70 -3.82
C ARG A 94 1.08 4.45 -4.03
N VAL A 95 1.06 5.75 -3.88
CA VAL A 95 2.22 6.61 -4.14
C VAL A 95 3.18 6.63 -2.97
N GLU A 96 2.67 6.83 -1.76
CA GLU A 96 3.46 6.93 -0.53
C GLU A 96 4.13 5.59 -0.17
N LEU A 97 3.39 4.47 -0.29
CA LEU A 97 3.88 3.13 0.04
C LEU A 97 4.47 2.39 -1.18
N GLY A 98 4.73 3.11 -2.26
CA GLY A 98 5.31 2.54 -3.48
C GLY A 98 6.63 1.82 -3.21
N MET A 99 6.76 0.56 -3.70
CA MET A 99 7.93 -0.32 -3.50
C MET A 99 8.10 -0.86 -2.06
N GLU A 100 7.04 -0.81 -1.25
CA GLU A 100 7.04 -1.31 0.14
C GLU A 100 6.19 -2.59 0.31
N PHE A 101 5.81 -3.23 -0.78
CA PHE A 101 5.07 -4.51 -0.88
C PHE A 101 3.59 -4.45 -0.49
N ASP A 102 3.04 -3.31 -0.07
CA ASP A 102 1.65 -3.18 0.41
C ASP A 102 0.61 -3.24 -0.70
N ARG A 103 0.96 -2.86 -1.94
CA ARG A 103 0.00 -2.63 -3.02
C ARG A 103 -0.89 -3.84 -3.32
N PHE A 104 -0.35 -5.04 -3.32
CA PHE A 104 -1.13 -6.24 -3.63
C PHE A 104 -2.18 -6.50 -2.55
N TYR A 105 -1.78 -6.37 -1.29
CA TYR A 105 -2.69 -6.56 -0.15
C TYR A 105 -3.80 -5.50 -0.13
N ASP A 106 -3.48 -4.25 -0.46
CA ASP A 106 -4.49 -3.19 -0.63
C ASP A 106 -5.51 -3.54 -1.71
N LEU A 107 -5.07 -3.99 -2.88
CA LEU A 107 -5.95 -4.36 -3.98
C LEU A 107 -6.87 -5.55 -3.62
N VAL A 108 -6.33 -6.54 -2.91
CA VAL A 108 -7.10 -7.72 -2.48
C VAL A 108 -8.14 -7.34 -1.44
N ARG A 109 -7.76 -6.59 -0.39
CA ARG A 109 -8.70 -6.18 0.67
C ARG A 109 -9.77 -5.21 0.19
N TRP A 110 -9.50 -4.42 -0.84
CA TRP A 110 -10.50 -3.56 -1.50
C TRP A 110 -11.39 -4.31 -2.51
N GLY A 111 -11.08 -5.56 -2.82
CA GLY A 111 -11.84 -6.37 -3.77
C GLY A 111 -11.67 -5.97 -5.25
N ILE A 112 -10.64 -5.16 -5.56
CA ILE A 112 -10.42 -4.62 -6.92
C ILE A 112 -9.18 -5.20 -7.60
N ALA A 113 -8.56 -6.23 -7.02
CA ALA A 113 -7.30 -6.77 -7.51
C ALA A 113 -7.40 -7.25 -8.97
N LYS A 114 -8.44 -7.98 -9.31
CA LYS A 114 -8.64 -8.52 -10.67
C LYS A 114 -8.75 -7.41 -11.71
N GLU A 115 -9.62 -6.44 -11.45
CA GLU A 115 -9.86 -5.32 -12.36
C GLU A 115 -8.58 -4.52 -12.61
N VAL A 116 -7.92 -4.08 -11.52
CA VAL A 116 -6.73 -3.24 -11.60
C VAL A 116 -5.55 -3.98 -12.22
N LEU A 117 -5.34 -5.27 -11.90
CA LEU A 117 -4.25 -6.07 -12.44
C LEU A 117 -4.48 -6.39 -13.93
N HIS A 118 -5.72 -6.71 -14.33
CA HIS A 118 -6.04 -6.93 -15.75
C HIS A 118 -5.87 -5.65 -16.56
N ALA A 119 -6.33 -4.50 -16.06
CA ALA A 119 -6.10 -3.21 -16.69
C ALA A 119 -4.59 -2.87 -16.84
N ALA A 120 -3.76 -3.36 -15.93
CA ALA A 120 -2.31 -3.24 -16.00
C ALA A 120 -1.63 -4.34 -16.86
N GLY A 121 -2.40 -5.12 -17.63
CA GLY A 121 -1.90 -6.19 -18.51
C GLY A 121 -1.54 -7.49 -17.78
N LYS A 122 -1.84 -7.63 -16.50
CA LYS A 122 -1.61 -8.85 -15.69
C LYS A 122 -2.83 -9.78 -15.76
N THR A 123 -3.18 -10.23 -16.94
CA THR A 123 -4.40 -11.03 -17.23
C THR A 123 -4.38 -12.43 -16.63
N GLY A 124 -3.23 -12.93 -16.17
CA GLY A 124 -3.10 -14.22 -15.48
C GLY A 124 -3.65 -14.24 -14.06
N TYR A 125 -4.01 -13.07 -13.47
CA TYR A 125 -4.58 -13.03 -12.14
C TYR A 125 -6.01 -13.60 -12.14
N GLN A 126 -6.30 -14.47 -11.18
CA GLN A 126 -7.61 -15.07 -10.93
C GLN A 126 -7.99 -14.85 -9.46
N ASP A 127 -9.28 -14.95 -9.15
CA ASP A 127 -9.79 -14.70 -7.80
C ASP A 127 -9.18 -15.63 -6.73
N LYS A 128 -8.83 -16.87 -7.11
CA LYS A 128 -8.10 -17.80 -6.24
C LYS A 128 -6.75 -17.26 -5.74
N HIS A 129 -6.10 -16.41 -6.51
CA HIS A 129 -4.78 -15.85 -6.17
C HIS A 129 -4.84 -14.80 -5.03
N ALA A 130 -6.03 -14.47 -4.53
CA ALA A 130 -6.18 -13.70 -3.29
C ALA A 130 -5.67 -14.47 -2.06
N LEU A 131 -5.67 -15.81 -2.14
CA LEU A 131 -5.05 -16.70 -1.17
C LEU A 131 -3.85 -17.39 -1.82
N LEU A 132 -2.82 -17.68 -1.05
CA LEU A 132 -1.71 -18.51 -1.52
C LEU A 132 -2.04 -19.98 -1.34
N PRO A 133 -1.55 -20.87 -2.22
CA PRO A 133 -1.68 -22.30 -2.00
C PRO A 133 -0.89 -22.74 -0.77
N LEU A 134 -1.43 -23.67 0.00
CA LEU A 134 -0.69 -24.33 1.06
C LEU A 134 0.38 -25.26 0.44
N PRO A 135 1.63 -25.26 0.96
CA PRO A 135 2.63 -26.20 0.50
C PRO A 135 2.15 -27.66 0.68
N GLN A 136 2.35 -28.48 -0.35
CA GLN A 136 1.88 -29.88 -0.32
C GLN A 136 2.48 -30.66 0.85
N ASP A 137 3.77 -30.43 1.14
CA ASP A 137 4.44 -31.09 2.27
C ASP A 137 3.76 -30.81 3.62
N GLU A 138 3.19 -29.62 3.82
CA GLU A 138 2.49 -29.27 5.06
C GLU A 138 1.11 -29.94 5.11
N ILE A 139 0.43 -30.07 3.99
CA ILE A 139 -0.83 -30.83 3.88
C ILE A 139 -0.57 -32.29 4.24
N ASP A 140 0.45 -32.91 3.65
CA ASP A 140 0.80 -34.30 3.87
C ASP A 140 1.19 -34.59 5.34
N LYS A 141 1.99 -33.71 5.96
CA LYS A 141 2.37 -33.80 7.38
C LYS A 141 1.18 -33.61 8.33
N SER A 142 0.14 -32.94 7.90
CA SER A 142 -1.03 -32.68 8.75
C SER A 142 -1.93 -33.89 8.97
N ASN A 143 -1.67 -35.02 8.32
CA ASN A 143 -2.51 -36.22 8.38
C ASN A 143 -3.99 -35.95 8.03
N GLY A 144 -4.24 -35.10 7.04
CA GLY A 144 -5.59 -34.79 6.55
C GLY A 144 -6.33 -33.69 7.31
N VAL A 145 -5.66 -33.01 8.25
CA VAL A 145 -6.25 -31.85 8.98
C VAL A 145 -6.26 -30.61 8.10
N LEU A 146 -5.17 -30.35 7.36
CA LEU A 146 -5.09 -29.22 6.44
C LEU A 146 -5.69 -29.59 5.09
N VAL A 147 -6.58 -28.72 4.61
CA VAL A 147 -7.19 -28.83 3.28
C VAL A 147 -6.70 -27.67 2.43
N GLN A 148 -6.36 -27.92 1.17
CA GLN A 148 -5.91 -26.91 0.24
C GLN A 148 -6.93 -25.79 0.06
N ASN A 149 -6.46 -24.58 -0.18
CA ASN A 149 -7.31 -23.45 -0.52
C ASN A 149 -8.12 -23.75 -1.80
N PRO A 150 -9.34 -23.20 -1.94
CA PRO A 150 -10.19 -23.46 -3.08
C PRO A 150 -9.52 -23.17 -4.43
N ASN A 151 -9.73 -24.07 -5.40
CA ASN A 151 -9.24 -23.94 -6.78
C ASN A 151 -7.73 -24.10 -6.98
N TYR A 152 -7.02 -24.68 -6.02
CA TYR A 152 -5.63 -25.11 -6.14
C TYR A 152 -5.53 -26.63 -6.23
#